data_c57dabe95aa0b83cf2dad691546350e9
#
_entry.id   c57dabe95aa0b83cf2dad691546350e9
#
_cell.length_a   1.000
_cell.length_b   1.000
_cell.length_c   1.000
_cell.angle_alpha   90.00
_cell.angle_beta   90.00
_cell.angle_gamma   90.00
#
_symmetry.space_group_name_H-M   'P 1'
#
loop_
_entity.id
_entity.type
_entity.pdbx_description
1 polymer ?
#
loop_
_entity_poly.entity_id
_entity_poly.type
_entity_poly.pdbx_seq_one_letter_code
_entity_poly.pdbx_strand_id
1 'polypeptide(L)'
;MTMIQKTLRDVLYKPSWEGWWAITLTMKQGVDRQRLDEMTGSQNFRHFMNVLTKKVFGNTGVRFGRRIEVIPVIERSSAGRLHYHIAMKVPESVEIDRFETLVEESWKKSRFGYRELKIKRELDDGWIDYMTKPKNWNEVDWQNYSA
;
A
#
# COMPACT_ATOMS: atom_id res chain seq x y z
N MET A 1 -5.80 -24.42 6.85
CA MET A 1 -5.44 -23.49 5.74
C MET A 1 -5.98 -24.02 4.43
N THR A 2 -6.71 -23.20 3.69
CA THR A 2 -7.22 -23.57 2.37
C THR A 2 -6.11 -23.57 1.33
N MET A 3 -6.34 -24.23 0.20
CA MET A 3 -5.41 -24.23 -0.93
C MET A 3 -5.18 -22.82 -1.47
N ILE A 4 -6.25 -22.00 -1.52
CA ILE A 4 -6.17 -20.60 -1.96
C ILE A 4 -5.28 -19.79 -1.02
N GLN A 5 -5.44 -19.94 0.29
CA GLN A 5 -4.59 -19.26 1.27
C GLN A 5 -3.13 -19.65 1.13
N LYS A 6 -2.86 -20.95 0.93
CA LYS A 6 -1.50 -21.43 0.74
C LYS A 6 -0.88 -20.84 -0.52
N THR A 7 -1.60 -20.84 -1.62
CA THR A 7 -1.12 -20.24 -2.88
C THR A 7 -0.84 -18.75 -2.71
N LEU A 8 -1.75 -18.02 -2.06
CA LEU A 8 -1.58 -16.59 -1.81
C LEU A 8 -0.35 -16.33 -0.93
N ARG A 9 -0.15 -17.11 0.13
CA ARG A 9 1.04 -17.00 0.97
C ARG A 9 2.32 -17.27 0.17
N ASP A 10 2.32 -18.28 -0.68
CA ASP A 10 3.49 -18.62 -1.50
C ASP A 10 3.85 -17.45 -2.43
N VAL A 11 2.85 -16.79 -3.02
CA VAL A 11 3.05 -15.62 -3.90
C VAL A 11 3.54 -14.40 -3.11
N LEU A 12 2.94 -14.13 -1.95
CA LEU A 12 3.24 -12.93 -1.16
C LEU A 12 4.40 -13.12 -0.20
N TYR A 13 4.77 -14.36 0.09
CA TYR A 13 5.84 -14.65 1.06
C TYR A 13 7.19 -14.10 0.61
N LYS A 14 7.91 -13.54 1.54
CA LYS A 14 9.30 -13.10 1.36
C LYS A 14 10.20 -13.85 2.34
N PRO A 15 11.44 -14.19 1.93
CA PRO A 15 12.40 -14.83 2.85
C PRO A 15 12.69 -13.99 4.08
N SER A 16 12.60 -12.70 3.97
CA SER A 16 12.76 -11.76 5.07
C SER A 16 11.83 -10.58 4.89
N TRP A 17 11.25 -10.13 6.01
CA TRP A 17 10.43 -8.92 6.06
C TRP A 17 11.19 -7.74 6.67
N GLU A 18 12.51 -7.85 6.79
CA GLU A 18 13.36 -6.75 7.26
C GLU A 18 13.22 -5.55 6.34
N GLY A 19 13.04 -4.38 6.93
CA GLY A 19 12.85 -3.12 6.18
C GLY A 19 11.45 -2.92 5.62
N TRP A 20 10.52 -3.83 5.87
CA TRP A 20 9.13 -3.68 5.48
C TRP A 20 8.30 -3.03 6.58
N TRP A 21 7.44 -2.12 6.19
CA TRP A 21 6.52 -1.43 7.11
C TRP A 21 5.08 -1.86 6.86
N ALA A 22 4.30 -1.88 7.94
CA ALA A 22 2.85 -2.08 7.88
C ALA A 22 2.17 -0.71 7.95
N ILE A 23 1.40 -0.36 6.92
CA ILE A 23 0.79 0.97 6.81
C ILE A 23 -0.71 0.83 6.55
N THR A 24 -1.49 1.58 7.30
CA THR A 24 -2.94 1.72 7.06
C THR A 24 -3.20 3.12 6.51
N LEU A 25 -3.80 3.18 5.33
CA LEU A 25 -4.12 4.42 4.64
C LEU A 25 -5.64 4.59 4.60
N THR A 26 -6.15 5.65 5.23
CA THR A 26 -7.57 5.97 5.16
C THR A 26 -7.85 6.88 3.97
N MET A 27 -9.10 6.86 3.49
CA MET A 27 -9.50 7.60 2.30
C MET A 27 -10.75 8.43 2.54
N LYS A 28 -10.84 9.55 1.85
CA LYS A 28 -12.10 10.27 1.70
C LYS A 28 -13.05 9.40 0.87
N GLN A 29 -14.27 9.21 1.35
CA GLN A 29 -15.25 8.35 0.67
C GLN A 29 -15.97 9.06 -0.46
N GLY A 30 -15.77 10.35 -0.62
CA GLY A 30 -16.28 11.16 -1.72
C GLY A 30 -15.54 12.49 -1.82
N VAL A 31 -15.35 12.96 -3.05
CA VAL A 31 -14.72 14.26 -3.36
C VAL A 31 -15.46 14.86 -4.57
N ASP A 32 -15.91 16.09 -4.47
CA ASP A 32 -16.55 16.82 -5.59
C ASP A 32 -17.62 16.01 -6.31
N ARG A 33 -18.57 15.42 -5.56
CA ARG A 33 -19.65 14.58 -6.08
C ARG A 33 -19.20 13.24 -6.67
N GLN A 34 -17.90 12.94 -6.65
CA GLN A 34 -17.39 11.62 -7.03
C GLN A 34 -17.33 10.73 -5.80
N ARG A 35 -18.08 9.61 -5.85
CA ARG A 35 -18.04 8.61 -4.78
C ARG A 35 -16.84 7.69 -4.96
N LEU A 36 -16.18 7.38 -3.86
CA LEU A 36 -15.08 6.43 -3.87
C LEU A 36 -15.59 5.01 -4.08
N ASP A 37 -14.99 4.31 -5.03
CA ASP A 37 -15.16 2.89 -5.25
C ASP A 37 -13.77 2.22 -5.38
N GLU A 38 -13.75 0.92 -5.56
CA GLU A 38 -12.49 0.16 -5.64
C GLU A 38 -11.63 0.62 -6.82
N MET A 39 -12.22 0.90 -7.96
CA MET A 39 -11.48 1.37 -9.15
C MET A 39 -10.87 2.74 -8.91
N THR A 40 -11.65 3.67 -8.38
CA THR A 40 -11.20 5.02 -8.06
C THR A 40 -10.11 4.98 -6.99
N GLY A 41 -10.28 4.13 -5.97
CA GLY A 41 -9.28 3.90 -4.92
C GLY A 41 -7.96 3.38 -5.49
N SER A 42 -8.02 2.42 -6.40
CA SER A 42 -6.84 1.85 -7.06
C SER A 42 -6.10 2.90 -7.90
N GLN A 43 -6.84 3.73 -8.63
CA GLN A 43 -6.25 4.84 -9.40
C GLN A 43 -5.57 5.87 -8.48
N ASN A 44 -6.21 6.20 -7.37
CA ASN A 44 -5.64 7.11 -6.38
C ASN A 44 -4.35 6.53 -5.77
N PHE A 45 -4.36 5.25 -5.45
CA PHE A 45 -3.18 4.56 -4.93
C PHE A 45 -2.03 4.55 -5.93
N ARG A 46 -2.32 4.29 -7.20
CA ARG A 46 -1.32 4.35 -8.28
C ARG A 46 -0.69 5.74 -8.37
N HIS A 47 -1.51 6.78 -8.32
CA HIS A 47 -1.01 8.16 -8.35
C HIS A 47 -0.09 8.43 -7.14
N PHE A 48 -0.52 8.03 -5.95
CA PHE A 48 0.28 8.13 -4.74
C PHE A 48 1.64 7.43 -4.90
N MET A 49 1.65 6.20 -5.40
CA MET A 49 2.89 5.45 -5.60
C MET A 49 3.81 6.10 -6.64
N ASN A 50 3.23 6.65 -7.70
CA ASN A 50 4.01 7.37 -8.72
C ASN A 50 4.67 8.63 -8.13
N VAL A 51 3.94 9.40 -7.34
CA VAL A 51 4.46 10.59 -6.68
C VAL A 51 5.56 10.22 -5.67
N LEU A 52 5.31 9.23 -4.83
CA LEU A 52 6.26 8.76 -3.82
C LEU A 52 7.54 8.23 -4.46
N THR A 53 7.41 7.38 -5.47
CA THR A 53 8.55 6.81 -6.20
C THR A 53 9.42 7.89 -6.82
N LYS A 54 8.80 8.89 -7.43
CA LYS A 54 9.51 10.03 -8.02
C LYS A 54 10.25 10.87 -6.98
N LYS A 55 9.64 11.08 -5.82
CA LYS A 55 10.28 11.80 -4.70
C LYS A 55 11.49 11.05 -4.14
N VAL A 56 11.42 9.71 -4.10
CA VAL A 56 12.51 8.89 -3.57
C VAL A 56 13.65 8.74 -4.56
N PHE A 57 13.34 8.41 -5.82
CA PHE A 57 14.36 8.05 -6.82
C PHE A 57 14.64 9.15 -7.84
N GLY A 58 13.81 10.20 -7.88
CA GLY A 58 13.91 11.25 -8.91
C GLY A 58 13.42 10.78 -10.27
N ASN A 59 13.38 11.71 -11.23
CA ASN A 59 12.93 11.41 -12.60
C ASN A 59 13.82 10.36 -13.29
N THR A 60 15.12 10.45 -13.08
CA THR A 60 16.10 9.53 -13.68
C THR A 60 15.91 8.11 -13.15
N GLY A 61 15.74 7.96 -11.82
CA GLY A 61 15.49 6.65 -11.22
C GLY A 61 14.22 6.01 -11.76
N VAL A 62 13.14 6.77 -11.87
CA VAL A 62 11.87 6.28 -12.43
C VAL A 62 12.04 5.85 -13.88
N ARG A 63 12.77 6.64 -14.68
CA ARG A 63 13.07 6.32 -16.07
C ARG A 63 13.81 4.99 -16.22
N PHE A 64 14.70 4.68 -15.28
CA PHE A 64 15.45 3.41 -15.28
C PHE A 64 14.72 2.28 -14.55
N GLY A 65 13.43 2.45 -14.26
CA GLY A 65 12.58 1.39 -13.73
C GLY A 65 12.71 1.13 -12.23
N ARG A 66 13.29 2.06 -11.47
CA ARG A 66 13.34 1.93 -10.01
C ARG A 66 11.96 2.07 -9.42
N ARG A 67 11.59 1.15 -8.53
CA ARG A 67 10.26 1.09 -7.93
C ARG A 67 10.35 0.80 -6.44
N ILE A 68 9.31 1.18 -5.71
CA ILE A 68 9.14 0.82 -4.31
C ILE A 68 8.33 -0.47 -4.25
N GLU A 69 8.83 -1.48 -3.55
CA GLU A 69 8.10 -2.72 -3.35
C GLU A 69 6.93 -2.50 -2.41
N VAL A 70 5.75 -2.91 -2.83
CA VAL A 70 4.51 -2.73 -2.07
C VAL A 70 3.52 -3.87 -2.33
N ILE A 71 2.85 -4.29 -1.27
CA ILE A 71 1.74 -5.25 -1.34
C ILE A 71 0.51 -4.52 -0.81
N PRO A 72 -0.38 -4.04 -1.70
CA PRO A 72 -1.54 -3.26 -1.31
C PRO A 72 -2.78 -4.14 -1.21
N VAL A 73 -3.49 -4.04 -0.10
CA VAL A 73 -4.79 -4.68 0.10
C VAL A 73 -5.82 -3.58 0.31
N ILE A 74 -6.81 -3.50 -0.56
CA ILE A 74 -7.94 -2.59 -0.41
C ILE A 74 -9.08 -3.35 0.28
N GLU A 75 -9.63 -2.76 1.34
CA GLU A 75 -10.64 -3.41 2.15
C GLU A 75 -11.77 -2.45 2.46
N ARG A 76 -13.00 -3.00 2.50
CA ARG A 76 -14.17 -2.27 2.92
C ARG A 76 -14.49 -2.64 4.36
N SER A 77 -14.57 -1.63 5.25
CA SER A 77 -14.93 -1.85 6.65
C SER A 77 -16.38 -2.28 6.79
N SER A 78 -16.78 -2.70 7.99
CA SER A 78 -18.17 -3.05 8.30
C SER A 78 -19.13 -1.88 8.05
N ALA A 79 -18.65 -0.63 8.16
CA ALA A 79 -19.42 0.57 7.85
C ALA A 79 -19.40 0.91 6.34
N GLY A 80 -18.79 0.07 5.49
CA GLY A 80 -18.72 0.26 4.05
C GLY A 80 -17.64 1.23 3.58
N ARG A 81 -16.71 1.64 4.45
CA ARG A 81 -15.65 2.59 4.10
C ARG A 81 -14.45 1.85 3.54
N LEU A 82 -13.94 2.32 2.42
CA LEU A 82 -12.72 1.79 1.80
C LEU A 82 -11.48 2.36 2.48
N HIS A 83 -10.49 1.49 2.66
CA HIS A 83 -9.16 1.85 3.15
C HIS A 83 -8.14 0.84 2.64
N TYR A 84 -6.86 1.20 2.73
CA TYR A 84 -5.77 0.31 2.37
C TYR A 84 -5.03 -0.20 3.60
N HIS A 85 -4.71 -1.48 3.60
CA HIS A 85 -3.66 -2.07 4.43
C HIS A 85 -2.54 -2.49 3.51
N ILE A 86 -1.36 -1.92 3.71
CA ILE A 86 -0.24 -2.19 2.81
C ILE A 86 0.99 -2.67 3.58
N ALA A 87 1.78 -3.49 2.90
CA ALA A 87 3.16 -3.76 3.30
C ALA A 87 4.06 -3.05 2.29
N MET A 88 4.99 -2.26 2.77
CA MET A 88 5.88 -1.46 1.91
C MET A 88 7.31 -1.58 2.39
N LYS A 89 8.22 -1.88 1.48
CA LYS A 89 9.65 -1.95 1.80
C LYS A 89 10.27 -0.57 1.68
N VAL A 90 10.95 -0.14 2.74
CA VAL A 90 11.68 1.13 2.73
C VAL A 90 12.89 0.99 1.80
N PRO A 91 13.00 1.88 0.78
CA PRO A 91 14.19 1.87 -0.09
C PRO A 91 15.46 2.20 0.69
N GLU A 92 16.56 1.51 0.35
CA GLU A 92 17.84 1.73 1.02
C GLU A 92 18.40 3.15 0.79
N SER A 93 18.02 3.77 -0.31
CA SER A 93 18.53 5.08 -0.72
C SER A 93 17.95 6.26 0.04
N VAL A 94 16.97 6.04 0.92
CA VAL A 94 16.29 7.12 1.64
C VAL A 94 16.38 6.87 3.15
N GLU A 95 16.57 7.96 3.90
CA GLU A 95 16.59 7.92 5.36
C GLU A 95 15.18 7.63 5.89
N ILE A 96 15.08 6.83 6.96
CA ILE A 96 13.83 6.29 7.49
C ILE A 96 12.82 7.38 7.85
N ASP A 97 13.24 8.39 8.61
CA ASP A 97 12.35 9.48 9.01
C ASP A 97 11.89 10.29 7.80
N ARG A 98 12.77 10.48 6.84
CA ARG A 98 12.44 11.17 5.58
C ARG A 98 11.42 10.37 4.78
N PHE A 99 11.56 9.04 4.72
CA PHE A 99 10.63 8.18 4.01
C PHE A 99 9.22 8.26 4.62
N GLU A 100 9.13 8.22 5.96
CA GLU A 100 7.85 8.36 6.65
C GLU A 100 7.17 9.68 6.30
N THR A 101 7.91 10.78 6.33
CA THR A 101 7.40 12.11 5.95
C THR A 101 6.90 12.12 4.51
N LEU A 102 7.66 11.52 3.58
CA LEU A 102 7.27 11.45 2.17
C LEU A 102 5.99 10.63 1.97
N VAL A 103 5.85 9.51 2.68
CA VAL A 103 4.63 8.69 2.63
C VAL A 103 3.43 9.50 3.10
N GLU A 104 3.53 10.14 4.27
CA GLU A 104 2.44 10.93 4.82
C GLU A 104 2.03 12.09 3.90
N GLU A 105 2.99 12.87 3.44
CA GLU A 105 2.72 14.01 2.57
C GLU A 105 2.12 13.58 1.24
N SER A 106 2.67 12.54 0.62
CA SER A 106 2.21 12.06 -0.68
C SER A 106 0.79 11.52 -0.61
N TRP A 107 0.46 10.81 0.48
CA TRP A 107 -0.90 10.31 0.66
C TRP A 107 -1.90 11.43 0.92
N LYS A 108 -1.59 12.32 1.86
CA LYS A 108 -2.48 13.44 2.21
C LYS A 108 -2.75 14.38 1.04
N LYS A 109 -1.80 14.52 0.12
CA LYS A 109 -1.95 15.36 -1.09
C LYS A 109 -2.68 14.66 -2.22
N SER A 110 -2.87 13.34 -2.16
CA SER A 110 -3.63 12.63 -3.17
C SER A 110 -5.12 12.97 -3.05
N ARG A 111 -5.84 12.87 -4.17
CA ARG A 111 -7.25 13.33 -4.24
C ARG A 111 -8.14 12.69 -3.17
N PHE A 112 -8.01 11.39 -2.96
CA PHE A 112 -8.83 10.65 -2.00
C PHE A 112 -8.07 10.28 -0.72
N GLY A 113 -6.82 10.68 -0.58
CA GLY A 113 -6.05 10.43 0.65
C GLY A 113 -6.61 11.24 1.81
N TYR A 114 -6.90 10.54 2.93
CA TYR A 114 -7.34 11.20 4.14
C TYR A 114 -6.15 11.44 5.08
N ARG A 115 -6.27 12.40 5.97
CA ARG A 115 -5.18 12.81 6.88
C ARG A 115 -4.81 11.79 7.93
N GLU A 116 -5.71 10.85 8.23
CA GLU A 116 -5.46 9.80 9.22
C GLU A 116 -4.80 8.61 8.54
N LEU A 117 -3.57 8.31 8.93
CA LEU A 117 -2.86 7.12 8.51
C LEU A 117 -2.04 6.59 9.67
N LYS A 118 -1.75 5.31 9.65
CA LYS A 118 -0.99 4.64 10.70
C LYS A 118 0.19 3.90 10.08
N ILE A 119 1.39 4.19 10.58
CA ILE A 119 2.63 3.58 10.13
C ILE A 119 3.24 2.79 11.28
N LYS A 120 3.45 1.47 11.06
CA LYS A 120 4.30 0.63 11.90
C LYS A 120 5.57 0.31 11.12
N ARG A 121 6.71 0.65 11.69
CA ARG A 121 8.02 0.47 11.04
C ARG A 121 8.51 -0.97 11.11
N GLU A 122 7.59 -1.92 11.14
CA GLU A 122 7.86 -3.35 11.13
C GLU A 122 6.69 -4.09 10.52
N LEU A 123 6.93 -5.31 10.07
CA LEU A 123 5.91 -6.19 9.55
C LEU A 123 6.02 -7.52 10.29
N ASP A 124 4.97 -7.91 11.00
CA ASP A 124 4.92 -9.13 11.77
C ASP A 124 4.11 -10.25 11.09
N ASP A 125 4.16 -11.45 11.65
CA ASP A 125 3.43 -12.61 11.13
C ASP A 125 1.92 -12.39 11.18
N GLY A 126 1.43 -11.66 12.17
CA GLY A 126 0.01 -11.33 12.29
C GLY A 126 -0.48 -10.50 11.10
N TRP A 127 0.33 -9.57 10.62
CA TRP A 127 0.01 -8.77 9.42
C TRP A 127 -0.05 -9.65 8.17
N ILE A 128 0.91 -10.56 8.02
CA ILE A 128 0.96 -11.50 6.90
C ILE A 128 -0.24 -12.44 6.94
N ASP A 129 -0.59 -12.97 8.10
CA ASP A 129 -1.78 -13.79 8.28
C ASP A 129 -3.05 -13.03 7.90
N TYR A 130 -3.15 -11.78 8.31
CA TYR A 130 -4.26 -10.90 7.95
C TYR A 130 -4.38 -10.73 6.43
N MET A 131 -3.28 -10.41 5.76
CA MET A 131 -3.25 -10.17 4.31
C MET A 131 -3.58 -11.44 3.50
N THR A 132 -3.33 -12.62 4.06
CA THR A 132 -3.55 -13.90 3.38
C THR A 132 -4.87 -14.57 3.74
N LYS A 133 -5.78 -13.89 4.45
CA LYS A 133 -7.13 -14.43 4.70
C LYS A 133 -7.88 -14.66 3.40
N PRO A 134 -8.72 -15.72 3.29
CA PRO A 134 -9.45 -16.01 2.06
C PRO A 134 -10.29 -14.85 1.53
N LYS A 135 -10.89 -14.06 2.45
CA LYS A 135 -11.68 -12.89 2.08
C LYS A 135 -10.84 -11.79 1.40
N ASN A 136 -9.52 -11.80 1.62
CA ASN A 136 -8.62 -10.77 1.10
C ASN A 136 -8.00 -11.17 -0.25
N TRP A 137 -8.25 -12.39 -0.74
CA TRP A 137 -7.68 -12.84 -2.02
C TRP A 137 -8.00 -11.88 -3.17
N ASN A 138 -9.30 -11.49 -3.29
CA ASN A 138 -9.73 -10.56 -4.33
C ASN A 138 -9.51 -9.10 -3.93
N GLU A 139 -9.06 -8.84 -2.70
CA GLU A 139 -8.84 -7.51 -2.17
C GLU A 139 -7.41 -7.03 -2.34
N VAL A 140 -6.48 -7.91 -2.71
CA VAL A 140 -5.14 -7.48 -3.10
C VAL A 140 -5.26 -6.68 -4.40
N ASP A 141 -4.78 -5.45 -4.35
CA ASP A 141 -4.77 -4.58 -5.53
C ASP A 141 -3.60 -4.98 -6.44
N TRP A 142 -3.81 -6.05 -7.20
CA TRP A 142 -2.78 -6.63 -8.07
C TRP A 142 -2.25 -5.67 -9.12
N GLN A 143 -3.04 -4.67 -9.53
CA GLN A 143 -2.60 -3.67 -10.48
C GLN A 143 -1.48 -2.78 -9.93
N ASN A 144 -1.45 -2.62 -8.61
CA ASN A 144 -0.46 -1.79 -7.90
C ASN A 144 0.56 -2.63 -7.11
N TYR A 145 0.50 -3.95 -7.21
CA TYR A 145 1.44 -4.85 -6.56
C TYR A 145 2.83 -4.71 -7.21
N SER A 146 3.85 -4.57 -6.36
CA SER A 146 5.25 -4.50 -6.80
C SER A 146 6.13 -5.06 -5.68
N ALA A 147 6.46 -6.33 -5.78
CA ALA A 147 7.28 -6.96 -4.74
C ALA A 147 8.05 -8.20 -5.24
#